data_1c101585a5545775dfc6c55acc94b603
#
_entry.id   1c101585a5545775dfc6c55acc94b603
#
_cell.length_a   1.000
_cell.length_b   1.000
_cell.length_c   1.000
_cell.angle_alpha   90.00
_cell.angle_beta   90.00
_cell.angle_gamma   90.00
#
_symmetry.space_group_name_H-M   'P 1'
#
loop_
_entity.id
_entity.type
_entity.pdbx_description
1 polymer ?
#
loop_
_entity_poly.entity_id
_entity_poly.type
_entity_poly.pdbx_seq_one_letter_code
_entity_poly.pdbx_strand_id
1 'polypeptide(L)'
;MADIEEFEEFYLATVGRLLGQLFPVTGDLHEAEEVVQEAYARASTRWARLRDYDVPEAWVRRVAMNLAADRGRRLQRQARALLRAGPPPNVPPTSTSEMRRCRAAPPSAPT
;
A
#
# COMPACT_ATOMS: atom_id res chain seq x y z
N MET A 1 -6.49 12.40 -26.61
CA MET A 1 -6.60 11.71 -25.98
C MET A 1 -7.72 11.05 -25.27
N ALA A 2 -8.49 10.38 -26.08
CA ALA A 2 -9.59 9.58 -25.55
C ALA A 2 -9.10 8.52 -24.58
N ASP A 3 -7.91 7.96 -24.83
CA ASP A 3 -7.35 6.93 -23.93
C ASP A 3 -7.05 7.48 -22.56
N ILE A 4 -6.52 8.70 -22.49
CA ILE A 4 -6.19 9.31 -21.22
C ILE A 4 -7.45 9.63 -20.43
N GLU A 5 -8.45 10.19 -21.12
CA GLU A 5 -9.71 10.50 -20.47
C GLU A 5 -10.43 9.25 -20.00
N GLU A 6 -10.38 8.22 -20.82
CA GLU A 6 -11.02 6.96 -20.46
C GLU A 6 -10.36 6.32 -19.24
N PHE A 7 -9.04 6.32 -19.20
CA PHE A 7 -8.33 5.80 -18.04
C PHE A 7 -8.64 6.62 -16.80
N GLU A 8 -8.68 7.93 -16.94
CA GLU A 8 -8.98 8.80 -15.81
C GLU A 8 -10.36 8.53 -15.24
N GLU A 9 -11.34 8.34 -16.11
CA GLU A 9 -12.67 7.97 -15.66
C GLU A 9 -12.67 6.65 -14.93
N PHE A 10 -11.95 5.68 -15.46
CA PHE A 10 -11.82 4.38 -14.82
C PHE A 10 -11.19 4.53 -13.45
N TYR A 11 -10.11 5.30 -13.35
CA TYR A 11 -9.42 5.53 -12.09
C TYR A 11 -10.37 6.15 -11.07
N LEU A 12 -11.04 7.22 -11.44
CA LEU A 12 -11.92 7.90 -10.50
C LEU A 12 -13.09 7.01 -10.05
N ALA A 13 -13.55 6.16 -10.92
CA ALA A 13 -14.68 5.30 -10.61
C ALA A 13 -14.30 4.14 -9.69
N THR A 14 -13.02 3.74 -9.66
CA THR A 14 -12.64 2.49 -8.98
C THR A 14 -11.66 2.67 -7.83
N VAL A 15 -10.97 3.81 -7.76
CA VAL A 15 -9.86 3.94 -6.81
C VAL A 15 -10.32 3.86 -5.36
N GLY A 16 -11.45 4.45 -5.04
CA GLY A 16 -11.94 4.42 -3.66
C GLY A 16 -12.28 3.00 -3.21
N ARG A 17 -12.91 2.25 -4.10
CA ARG A 17 -13.27 0.87 -3.78
C ARG A 17 -12.03 0.01 -3.61
N LEU A 18 -11.05 0.18 -4.49
CA LEU A 18 -9.83 -0.59 -4.39
C LEU A 18 -9.05 -0.25 -3.13
N LEU A 19 -8.99 1.03 -2.81
CA LEU A 19 -8.31 1.44 -1.58
C LEU A 19 -8.97 0.80 -0.35
N GLY A 20 -10.30 0.76 -0.33
CA GLY A 20 -11.00 0.10 0.75
C GLY A 20 -10.71 -1.38 0.84
N GLN A 21 -10.46 -2.02 -0.29
CA GLN A 21 -10.12 -3.45 -0.31
C GLN A 21 -8.67 -3.69 0.14
N LEU A 22 -7.77 -2.78 -0.15
CA LEU A 22 -6.37 -2.95 0.20
C LEU A 22 -6.06 -2.54 1.64
N PHE A 23 -6.85 -1.66 2.20
CA PHE A 23 -6.59 -1.20 3.56
C PHE A 23 -6.52 -2.35 4.58
N PRO A 24 -7.48 -3.28 4.61
CA PRO A 24 -7.36 -4.39 5.56
C PRO A 24 -6.18 -5.30 5.28
N VAL A 25 -5.75 -5.37 4.01
CA VAL A 25 -4.62 -6.23 3.67
C VAL A 25 -3.31 -5.66 4.17
N THR A 26 -3.13 -4.35 4.04
CA THR A 26 -1.88 -3.71 4.45
C THR A 26 -1.88 -3.29 5.91
N GLY A 27 -3.05 -3.01 6.47
CA GLY A 27 -3.16 -2.55 7.85
C GLY A 27 -2.75 -1.10 8.06
N ASP A 28 -2.46 -0.38 6.99
CA ASP A 28 -1.96 0.98 7.08
C ASP A 28 -2.45 1.74 5.86
N LEU A 29 -3.12 2.87 6.08
CA LEU A 29 -3.71 3.61 4.98
C LEU A 29 -2.65 4.11 4.01
N HIS A 30 -1.53 4.61 4.52
CA HIS A 30 -0.47 5.11 3.67
C HIS A 30 0.09 4.01 2.78
N GLU A 31 0.32 2.83 3.34
CA GLU A 31 0.78 1.69 2.56
C GLU A 31 -0.24 1.29 1.51
N ALA A 32 -1.51 1.28 1.89
CA ALA A 32 -2.56 0.95 0.93
C ALA A 32 -2.58 1.95 -0.22
N GLU A 33 -2.44 3.22 0.08
CA GLU A 33 -2.42 4.25 -0.95
C GLU A 33 -1.24 4.07 -1.89
N GLU A 34 -0.07 3.77 -1.36
CA GLU A 34 1.11 3.59 -2.20
C GLU A 34 0.96 2.39 -3.12
N VAL A 35 0.45 1.29 -2.59
CA VAL A 35 0.25 0.09 -3.38
C VAL A 35 -0.79 0.33 -4.47
N VAL A 36 -1.87 0.99 -4.13
CA VAL A 36 -2.93 1.26 -5.08
C VAL A 36 -2.44 2.20 -6.18
N GLN A 37 -1.70 3.24 -5.82
CA GLN A 37 -1.17 4.16 -6.81
C GLN A 37 -0.19 3.47 -7.75
N GLU A 38 0.65 2.61 -7.22
CA GLU A 38 1.57 1.85 -8.06
C GLU A 38 0.81 0.94 -9.03
N ALA A 39 -0.26 0.30 -8.56
CA ALA A 39 -1.05 -0.57 -9.40
C ALA A 39 -1.68 0.22 -10.55
N TYR A 40 -2.22 1.39 -10.26
CA TYR A 40 -2.80 2.22 -11.32
C TYR A 40 -1.73 2.77 -12.26
N ALA A 41 -0.55 3.07 -11.74
CA ALA A 41 0.54 3.50 -12.62
C ALA A 41 0.87 2.41 -13.64
N ARG A 42 0.91 1.17 -13.19
CA ARG A 42 1.14 0.06 -14.12
C ARG A 42 -0.01 -0.13 -15.09
N ALA A 43 -1.23 0.07 -14.59
CA ALA A 43 -2.41 -0.05 -15.46
C ALA A 43 -2.39 1.01 -16.55
N SER A 44 -1.91 2.20 -16.24
CA SER A 44 -1.91 3.29 -17.23
C SER A 44 -1.02 2.95 -18.41
N THR A 45 0.10 2.26 -18.18
CA THR A 45 0.99 1.90 -19.26
C THR A 45 0.45 0.75 -20.09
N ARG A 46 -0.57 0.05 -19.61
CA ARG A 46 -1.17 -1.09 -20.31
C ARG A 46 -2.61 -0.85 -20.67
N TRP A 47 -3.04 0.41 -20.58
CA TRP A 47 -4.46 0.71 -20.74
C TRP A 47 -4.99 0.30 -22.10
N ALA A 48 -4.20 0.41 -23.15
CA ALA A 48 -4.66 0.04 -24.48
C ALA A 48 -5.16 -1.40 -24.54
N ARG A 49 -4.58 -2.28 -23.72
CA ARG A 49 -5.04 -3.67 -23.62
C ARG A 49 -6.10 -3.84 -22.54
N LEU A 50 -5.89 -3.18 -21.42
CA LEU A 50 -6.78 -3.36 -20.28
C LEU A 50 -8.19 -2.89 -20.56
N ARG A 51 -8.33 -1.87 -21.37
CA ARG A 51 -9.65 -1.32 -21.66
C ARG A 51 -10.56 -2.36 -22.31
N ASP A 52 -9.99 -3.37 -22.94
CA ASP A 52 -10.76 -4.40 -23.61
C ASP A 52 -11.06 -5.59 -22.72
N TYR A 53 -10.56 -5.60 -21.51
CA TYR A 53 -10.89 -6.68 -20.56
C TYR A 53 -12.32 -6.54 -20.10
N ASP A 54 -12.93 -7.68 -19.74
CA ASP A 54 -14.28 -7.64 -19.19
C ASP A 54 -14.34 -6.85 -17.91
N VAL A 55 -13.35 -7.06 -17.05
CA VAL A 55 -13.30 -6.36 -15.76
C VAL A 55 -11.88 -5.84 -15.54
N PRO A 56 -11.56 -4.67 -16.09
CA PRO A 56 -10.21 -4.12 -15.88
C PRO A 56 -9.85 -3.92 -14.42
N GLU A 57 -10.84 -3.60 -13.60
CA GLU A 57 -10.60 -3.40 -12.17
C GLU A 57 -10.04 -4.65 -11.52
N ALA A 58 -10.43 -5.83 -11.97
CA ALA A 58 -9.91 -7.08 -11.41
C ALA A 58 -8.42 -7.22 -11.64
N TRP A 59 -7.95 -6.79 -12.80
CA TRP A 59 -6.51 -6.81 -13.09
C TRP A 59 -5.75 -5.88 -12.15
N VAL A 60 -6.26 -4.67 -11.97
CA VAL A 60 -5.60 -3.70 -11.08
C VAL A 60 -5.59 -4.22 -9.66
N ARG A 61 -6.70 -4.82 -9.23
CA ARG A 61 -6.76 -5.37 -7.88
C ARG A 61 -5.74 -6.48 -7.69
N ARG A 62 -5.59 -7.35 -8.67
CA ARG A 62 -4.60 -8.43 -8.58
C ARG A 62 -3.19 -7.85 -8.44
N VAL A 63 -2.86 -6.85 -9.24
CA VAL A 63 -1.55 -6.23 -9.16
C VAL A 63 -1.35 -5.60 -7.79
N ALA A 64 -2.37 -4.89 -7.29
CA ALA A 64 -2.26 -4.26 -5.98
C ALA A 64 -2.08 -5.29 -4.88
N MET A 65 -2.82 -6.40 -4.93
CA MET A 65 -2.68 -7.45 -3.93
C MET A 65 -1.29 -8.08 -3.96
N ASN A 66 -0.76 -8.31 -5.16
CA ASN A 66 0.59 -8.85 -5.29
C ASN A 66 1.63 -7.87 -4.75
N LEU A 67 1.46 -6.59 -5.01
CA LEU A 67 2.37 -5.58 -4.48
C LEU A 67 2.31 -5.53 -2.97
N ALA A 68 1.11 -5.60 -2.42
CA ALA A 68 0.96 -5.58 -0.96
C ALA A 68 1.64 -6.79 -0.33
N ALA A 69 1.50 -7.95 -0.93
CA ALA A 69 2.14 -9.16 -0.42
C ALA A 69 3.65 -9.05 -0.49
N ASP A 70 4.18 -8.51 -1.59
CA ASP A 70 5.63 -8.34 -1.74
C ASP A 70 6.18 -7.37 -0.70
N ARG A 71 5.48 -6.27 -0.47
CA ARG A 71 5.93 -5.30 0.52
C ARG A 71 5.89 -5.90 1.91
N GLY A 72 4.85 -6.66 2.21
CA GLY A 72 4.76 -7.33 3.50
C GLY A 72 5.92 -8.28 3.73
N ARG A 73 6.27 -9.06 2.70
CA ARG A 73 7.39 -9.98 2.82
C ARG A 73 8.70 -9.25 3.03
N ARG A 74 8.90 -8.14 2.32
CA ARG A 74 10.12 -7.34 2.50
C ARG A 74 10.22 -6.77 3.90
N LEU A 75 9.11 -6.26 4.41
CA LEU A 75 9.10 -5.71 5.77
C LEU A 75 9.41 -6.79 6.79
N GLN A 76 8.87 -8.00 6.61
CA GLN A 76 9.17 -9.10 7.50
C GLN A 76 10.63 -9.48 7.47
N ARG A 77 11.23 -9.52 6.28
CA ARG A 77 12.64 -9.85 6.16
C ARG A 77 13.50 -8.79 6.84
N GLN A 78 13.14 -7.52 6.68
CA GLN A 78 13.87 -6.44 7.32
C GLN A 78 13.77 -6.53 8.84
N ALA A 79 12.58 -6.83 9.34
CA ALA A 79 12.39 -6.97 10.77
C ALA A 79 13.21 -8.11 11.32
N ARG A 80 13.24 -9.25 10.63
CA ARG A 80 14.06 -10.37 11.07
C ARG A 80 15.54 -10.04 11.03
N ALA A 81 15.98 -9.32 10.01
CA ALA A 81 17.38 -8.93 9.92
C ALA A 81 17.75 -8.01 11.07
N LEU A 82 16.87 -7.09 11.42
CA LEU A 82 17.12 -6.19 12.54
C LEU A 82 17.18 -6.95 13.86
N LEU A 83 16.29 -7.92 14.03
CA LEU A 83 16.31 -8.72 15.25
C LEU A 83 17.61 -9.52 15.37
N ARG A 84 18.12 -10.07 14.27
CA ARG A 84 19.36 -10.83 14.29
C ARG A 84 20.57 -9.94 14.54
N ALA A 85 20.57 -8.75 13.94
CA ALA A 85 21.70 -7.84 14.05
C ALA A 85 21.66 -6.96 15.29
N GLY A 86 20.49 -6.87 15.92
CA GLY A 86 20.30 -5.94 17.03
C GLY A 86 20.02 -4.55 16.55
N PRO A 87 19.60 -3.68 17.43
CA PRO A 87 19.27 -2.31 17.04
C PRO A 87 20.52 -1.54 16.62
N PRO A 88 20.39 -0.64 15.65
CA PRO A 88 21.51 0.20 15.25
C PRO A 88 21.93 1.08 16.43
N PRO A 89 23.24 1.22 16.67
CA PRO A 89 23.70 1.92 17.86
C PRO A 89 23.36 3.40 17.89
N ASN A 90 23.16 4.00 16.75
CA ASN A 90 22.90 5.45 16.71
C ASN A 90 21.43 5.78 16.63
N VAL A 91 20.55 4.82 16.80
CA VAL A 91 19.10 5.06 16.78
C VAL A 91 18.62 5.21 18.21
N PRO A 92 18.00 6.33 18.58
CA PRO A 92 17.49 6.49 19.93
C PRO A 92 16.44 5.41 20.21
N PRO A 93 16.57 4.70 21.34
CA PRO A 93 15.67 3.58 21.57
C PRO A 93 14.21 3.96 21.73
N THR A 94 13.93 5.17 22.18
CA THR A 94 12.56 5.54 22.51
C THR A 94 11.85 6.31 21.41
N SER A 95 12.57 6.81 20.43
CA SER A 95 11.96 7.77 19.49
C SER A 95 10.79 7.15 18.73
N THR A 96 11.02 6.06 18.05
CA THR A 96 9.96 5.45 17.24
C THR A 96 8.92 4.78 18.12
N SER A 97 9.37 4.15 19.17
CA SER A 97 8.45 3.47 20.07
C SER A 97 7.46 4.42 20.70
N GLU A 98 7.96 5.57 21.12
CA GLU A 98 7.09 6.56 21.72
C GLU A 98 6.05 7.07 20.76
N MET A 99 6.46 7.31 19.55
CA MET A 99 5.51 7.79 18.56
C MET A 99 4.44 6.75 18.27
N ARG A 100 4.83 5.50 18.20
CA ARG A 100 3.85 4.47 17.98
C ARG A 100 2.90 4.31 19.15
N ARG A 101 3.42 4.42 20.37
CA ARG A 101 2.57 4.34 21.54
C ARG A 101 1.57 5.49 21.58
N CYS A 102 2.00 6.67 21.23
CA CYS A 102 1.10 7.80 21.20
C CYS A 102 -0.04 7.59 20.23
N ARG A 103 0.21 6.92 19.14
CA ARG A 103 -0.85 6.64 18.20
C ARG A 103 -1.73 5.50 18.63
N ALA A 104 -1.11 4.48 19.18
CA ALA A 104 -1.85 3.25 19.49
C ALA A 104 -2.61 3.34 20.80
N ALA A 105 -1.98 3.93 21.76
CA ALA A 105 -2.59 3.94 23.05
C ALA A 105 -3.57 5.05 23.13
N PRO A 106 -3.68 4.99 23.31
CA PRO A 106 -3.96 5.84 23.53
C PRO A 106 -4.20 6.02 24.41
N PRO A 107 -4.09 5.67 24.77
CA PRO A 107 -4.01 5.97 25.43
C PRO A 107 -3.83 6.09 26.18
N SER A 108 -3.57 5.79 26.47
CA SER A 108 -3.25 6.00 27.14
C SER A 108 -2.92 6.45 27.41
N ALA A 109 -2.86 6.31 27.30
CA ALA A 109 -2.40 6.76 27.57
C ALA A 109 -2.24 7.20 27.79
N PRO A 110 -2.20 7.27 28.04
CA PRO A 110 -1.86 7.68 28.23
C PRO A 110 -1.53 8.12 28.30
N THR A 111 -1.50 8.08 28.40
CA THR A 111 -1.32 8.53 28.48
C THR A 111 -0.98 8.89 28.54
#